data_33bf96bc083e614f127294f4cb5bfda2
#
_entry.id   33bf96bc083e614f127294f4cb5bfda2
#
_cell.length_a   1.000
_cell.length_b   1.000
_cell.length_c   1.000
_cell.angle_alpha   90.00
_cell.angle_beta   90.00
_cell.angle_gamma   90.00
#
_symmetry.space_group_name_H-M   'P 1'
#
loop_
_entity.id
_entity.type
_entity.pdbx_description
1 polymer ?
#
loop_
_entity_poly.entity_id
_entity_poly.type
_entity_poly.pdbx_seq_one_letter_code
_entity_poly.pdbx_strand_id
1 'polypeptide(L)'
;GMAYPCFCTEQELEQNHALQEQNKENFGYYGKWAIWRDRSIEEIKQKLDAGEQWVLRFRSTGSIENKIKFTDLIKGNLELTENDIDHVLLKSDGIPTYHFAHAVDDHLMRTTHVVRGDEWLSTLPFHIQLFRALGFKVPKYVHIGPLMKMDGNSKRKLSKRKDPELALSYYKAEGFPVESVYEYLMTVLNSNFEDWRRANPDLPPQDFKFSVKKMNPAGSLFDYMKLCDVSKNIISKFTAEKVSNLVIEWAKEFDEEYYNLLTADKDYTVGIFSIDRGNKKPRKDIAKWDEVRAYTEYFFDSLFSPEYTYPEHIAVDDVKAVLNKYAEI
;
A
#
# COMPACT_ATOMS: atom_id res chain seq x y z
N GLY A 1 -8.06 2.69 39.81
CA GLY A 1 -7.61 1.81 38.79
C GLY A 1 -7.17 2.53 37.52
N MET A 2 -6.64 1.79 36.56
CA MET A 2 -6.13 2.35 35.30
C MET A 2 -7.22 2.56 34.23
N ALA A 3 -8.46 2.21 34.54
CA ALA A 3 -9.61 2.41 33.66
C ALA A 3 -10.88 2.66 34.50
N TYR A 4 -11.89 3.24 33.88
CA TYR A 4 -13.16 3.57 34.52
C TYR A 4 -14.30 3.58 33.50
N PRO A 5 -15.56 3.26 33.92
CA PRO A 5 -16.72 3.39 33.06
C PRO A 5 -17.09 4.86 32.87
N CYS A 6 -17.47 5.21 31.67
CA CYS A 6 -17.93 6.55 31.28
C CYS A 6 -19.34 6.44 30.69
N PHE A 7 -20.27 7.20 31.24
CA PHE A 7 -21.68 7.20 30.87
C PHE A 7 -22.06 8.46 30.04
N CYS A 8 -21.07 9.18 29.50
CA CYS A 8 -21.38 10.32 28.63
C CYS A 8 -22.17 9.90 27.42
N THR A 9 -23.23 10.63 27.17
CA THR A 9 -24.01 10.55 25.94
C THR A 9 -23.26 11.20 24.76
N GLU A 10 -23.65 10.88 23.53
CA GLU A 10 -23.11 11.56 22.34
C GLU A 10 -23.33 13.07 22.41
N GLN A 11 -24.52 13.50 22.86
CA GLN A 11 -24.86 14.91 22.99
C GLN A 11 -23.95 15.65 23.97
N GLU A 12 -23.63 15.05 25.13
CA GLU A 12 -22.67 15.64 26.12
C GLU A 12 -21.26 15.72 25.53
N LEU A 13 -20.83 14.73 24.75
CA LEU A 13 -19.52 14.74 24.09
C LEU A 13 -19.45 15.81 22.99
N GLU A 14 -20.52 16.00 22.21
CA GLU A 14 -20.63 17.07 21.22
C GLU A 14 -20.62 18.46 21.87
N GLN A 15 -21.33 18.64 22.97
CA GLN A 15 -21.31 19.91 23.75
C GLN A 15 -19.91 20.20 24.28
N ASN A 16 -19.22 19.20 24.84
CA ASN A 16 -17.83 19.35 25.28
C ASN A 16 -16.93 19.77 24.16
N HIS A 17 -17.08 19.14 22.97
CA HIS A 17 -16.30 19.45 21.78
C HIS A 17 -16.52 20.90 21.32
N ALA A 18 -17.78 21.34 21.25
CA ALA A 18 -18.11 22.74 20.91
C ALA A 18 -17.51 23.76 21.87
N LEU A 19 -17.54 23.45 23.18
CA LEU A 19 -16.92 24.31 24.21
C LEU A 19 -15.39 24.34 24.12
N GLN A 20 -14.76 23.18 23.80
CA GLN A 20 -13.31 23.11 23.57
C GLN A 20 -12.92 23.98 22.37
N GLU A 21 -13.68 23.91 21.26
CA GLU A 21 -13.47 24.74 20.08
C GLU A 21 -13.60 26.24 20.42
N GLN A 22 -14.67 26.62 21.11
CA GLN A 22 -14.90 28.02 21.53
C GLN A 22 -13.76 28.55 22.39
N ASN A 23 -13.25 27.72 23.28
CA ASN A 23 -12.15 28.08 24.20
C ASN A 23 -10.77 27.94 23.55
N LYS A 24 -10.66 27.47 22.31
CA LYS A 24 -9.40 27.13 21.60
C LYS A 24 -8.54 26.13 22.37
N GLU A 25 -9.18 25.20 23.07
CA GLU A 25 -8.55 24.07 23.74
C GLU A 25 -8.44 22.86 22.80
N ASN A 26 -7.53 21.96 23.12
CA ASN A 26 -7.40 20.72 22.34
C ASN A 26 -8.66 19.86 22.51
N PHE A 27 -9.06 19.19 21.41
CA PHE A 27 -10.17 18.25 21.46
C PHE A 27 -9.78 16.97 22.21
N GLY A 28 -10.70 16.47 23.03
CA GLY A 28 -10.50 15.20 23.71
C GLY A 28 -11.19 15.12 25.07
N TYR A 29 -11.10 13.92 25.65
CA TYR A 29 -11.67 13.63 26.96
C TYR A 29 -10.54 13.60 28.02
N TYR A 30 -10.25 14.73 28.64
CA TYR A 30 -9.13 14.93 29.56
C TYR A 30 -9.45 16.04 30.58
N GLY A 31 -8.72 16.07 31.68
CA GLY A 31 -8.82 17.11 32.72
C GLY A 31 -10.26 17.42 33.10
N LYS A 32 -10.68 18.71 33.06
CA LYS A 32 -12.06 19.15 33.37
C LYS A 32 -13.12 18.58 32.43
N TRP A 33 -12.72 18.17 31.24
CA TRP A 33 -13.60 17.57 30.22
C TRP A 33 -13.88 16.08 30.47
N ALA A 34 -13.09 15.44 31.33
CA ALA A 34 -13.23 14.01 31.67
C ALA A 34 -14.16 13.84 32.88
N ILE A 35 -15.43 14.20 32.73
CA ILE A 35 -16.41 14.34 33.82
C ILE A 35 -16.67 13.05 34.60
N TRP A 36 -16.45 11.88 34.02
CA TRP A 36 -16.61 10.58 34.68
C TRP A 36 -15.31 10.05 35.32
N ARG A 37 -14.17 10.72 35.09
CA ARG A 37 -12.85 10.26 35.51
C ARG A 37 -12.74 10.07 37.03
N ASP A 38 -13.29 11.00 37.80
CA ASP A 38 -13.11 11.08 39.26
C ASP A 38 -14.45 11.01 40.02
N ARG A 39 -15.46 10.37 39.40
CA ARG A 39 -16.74 10.09 40.05
C ARG A 39 -16.58 9.03 41.13
N SER A 40 -17.42 9.11 42.17
CA SER A 40 -17.42 8.17 43.28
C SER A 40 -17.83 6.77 42.81
N ILE A 41 -17.40 5.75 43.55
CA ILE A 41 -17.79 4.37 43.27
C ILE A 41 -19.31 4.20 43.41
N GLU A 42 -19.93 4.91 44.32
CA GLU A 42 -21.38 4.91 44.57
C GLU A 42 -22.14 5.44 43.36
N GLU A 43 -21.72 6.57 42.78
CA GLU A 43 -22.33 7.13 41.56
C GLU A 43 -22.19 6.17 40.37
N ILE A 44 -21.00 5.58 40.17
CA ILE A 44 -20.73 4.60 39.11
C ILE A 44 -21.63 3.39 39.31
N LYS A 45 -21.71 2.84 40.52
CA LYS A 45 -22.52 1.68 40.84
C LYS A 45 -24.00 1.94 40.58
N GLN A 46 -24.51 3.10 40.98
CA GLN A 46 -25.90 3.50 40.74
C GLN A 46 -26.23 3.48 39.24
N LYS A 47 -25.34 3.99 38.39
CA LYS A 47 -25.51 4.01 36.94
C LYS A 47 -25.47 2.61 36.33
N LEU A 48 -24.54 1.76 36.80
CA LEU A 48 -24.46 0.36 36.36
C LEU A 48 -25.71 -0.45 36.77
N ASP A 49 -26.17 -0.28 38.01
CA ASP A 49 -27.38 -0.96 38.53
C ASP A 49 -28.66 -0.47 37.81
N ALA A 50 -28.67 0.76 37.31
CA ALA A 50 -29.74 1.30 36.46
C ALA A 50 -29.68 0.79 35.02
N GLY A 51 -28.64 0.04 34.62
CA GLY A 51 -28.49 -0.51 33.27
C GLY A 51 -28.14 0.55 32.22
N GLU A 52 -27.61 1.70 32.61
CA GLU A 52 -27.21 2.74 31.67
C GLU A 52 -26.05 2.28 30.79
N GLN A 53 -26.07 2.67 29.50
CA GLN A 53 -24.97 2.35 28.59
C GLN A 53 -23.69 3.10 28.99
N TRP A 54 -22.58 2.41 28.88
CA TRP A 54 -21.28 2.96 29.23
C TRP A 54 -20.17 2.44 28.31
N VAL A 55 -19.07 3.19 28.26
CA VAL A 55 -17.83 2.78 27.59
C VAL A 55 -16.73 2.65 28.65
N LEU A 56 -15.76 1.77 28.43
CA LEU A 56 -14.56 1.74 29.28
C LEU A 56 -13.53 2.71 28.76
N ARG A 57 -13.11 3.67 29.59
CA ARG A 57 -12.02 4.59 29.26
C ARG A 57 -10.75 4.25 30.01
N PHE A 58 -9.63 4.43 29.32
CA PHE A 58 -8.31 4.41 29.94
C PHE A 58 -8.13 5.67 30.78
N ARG A 59 -7.59 5.53 31.97
CA ARG A 59 -7.20 6.67 32.83
C ARG A 59 -5.77 7.05 32.46
N SER A 60 -5.59 8.04 31.62
CA SER A 60 -4.26 8.52 31.25
C SER A 60 -3.52 9.10 32.46
N THR A 61 -2.23 8.81 32.55
CA THR A 61 -1.31 9.36 33.56
C THR A 61 -0.31 10.34 32.96
N GLY A 62 -0.39 10.61 31.67
CA GLY A 62 0.50 11.53 30.97
C GLY A 62 0.05 12.99 31.08
N SER A 63 0.93 13.87 30.64
CA SER A 63 0.70 15.32 30.58
C SER A 63 1.24 15.89 29.27
N ILE A 64 0.54 16.87 28.71
CA ILE A 64 1.00 17.61 27.52
C ILE A 64 2.29 18.39 27.76
N GLU A 65 2.62 18.66 29.01
CA GLU A 65 3.88 19.34 29.42
C GLU A 65 5.09 18.40 29.31
N ASN A 66 4.84 17.09 29.29
CA ASN A 66 5.89 16.10 29.29
C ASN A 66 6.15 15.56 27.87
N LYS A 67 7.37 15.06 27.68
CA LYS A 67 7.79 14.37 26.44
C LYS A 67 8.17 12.93 26.75
N ILE A 68 7.72 12.04 25.86
CA ILE A 68 8.18 10.65 25.84
C ILE A 68 9.26 10.50 24.77
N LYS A 69 10.39 9.90 25.15
CA LYS A 69 11.47 9.54 24.22
C LYS A 69 11.25 8.12 23.73
N PHE A 70 11.34 7.96 22.44
CA PHE A 70 11.16 6.66 21.79
C PHE A 70 12.06 6.56 20.56
N THR A 71 12.59 5.36 20.28
CA THR A 71 13.38 5.09 19.09
C THR A 71 12.56 4.32 18.07
N ASP A 72 12.17 4.98 16.97
CA ASP A 72 11.61 4.34 15.80
C ASP A 72 12.73 3.78 14.92
N LEU A 73 12.51 2.62 14.29
CA LEU A 73 13.57 1.96 13.53
C LEU A 73 13.88 2.63 12.18
N ILE A 74 12.97 3.49 11.67
CA ILE A 74 13.17 4.27 10.43
C ILE A 74 13.43 5.73 10.77
N LYS A 75 12.58 6.32 11.60
CA LYS A 75 12.62 7.76 11.91
C LYS A 75 13.65 8.13 12.97
N GLY A 76 14.28 7.13 13.61
CA GLY A 76 15.30 7.35 14.64
C GLY A 76 14.71 7.78 15.98
N ASN A 77 15.45 8.59 16.73
CA ASN A 77 15.03 9.07 18.05
C ASN A 77 13.96 10.14 17.91
N LEU A 78 12.83 9.91 18.54
CA LEU A 78 11.66 10.79 18.55
C LEU A 78 11.41 11.30 19.96
N GLU A 79 11.02 12.56 20.07
CA GLU A 79 10.45 13.16 21.29
C GLU A 79 9.02 13.57 20.99
N LEU A 80 8.07 12.86 21.57
CA LEU A 80 6.64 13.05 21.34
C LEU A 80 5.99 13.56 22.64
N THR A 81 4.95 14.39 22.52
CA THR A 81 4.14 14.80 23.67
C THR A 81 3.45 13.58 24.28
N GLU A 82 3.44 13.45 25.60
CA GLU A 82 2.72 12.39 26.27
C GLU A 82 1.22 12.48 25.98
N ASN A 83 0.54 11.34 26.07
CA ASN A 83 -0.91 11.32 25.95
C ASN A 83 -1.55 11.66 27.28
N ASP A 84 -2.41 12.69 27.32
CA ASP A 84 -3.24 13.07 28.46
C ASP A 84 -4.73 12.71 28.26
N ILE A 85 -5.11 12.24 27.07
CA ILE A 85 -6.49 11.91 26.72
C ILE A 85 -6.88 10.53 27.27
N ASP A 86 -8.07 10.45 27.88
CA ASP A 86 -8.67 9.22 28.35
C ASP A 86 -9.42 8.52 27.20
N HIS A 87 -8.67 7.79 26.39
CA HIS A 87 -9.21 7.08 25.23
C HIS A 87 -10.18 5.96 25.63
N VAL A 88 -11.18 5.71 24.77
CA VAL A 88 -12.07 4.55 24.92
C VAL A 88 -11.32 3.26 24.63
N LEU A 89 -11.38 2.31 25.55
CA LEU A 89 -10.83 0.95 25.39
C LEU A 89 -11.88 -0.02 24.87
N LEU A 90 -13.07 -0.04 25.51
CA LEU A 90 -14.22 -0.85 25.11
C LEU A 90 -15.40 0.05 24.79
N LYS A 91 -16.05 -0.20 23.70
CA LYS A 91 -17.30 0.43 23.30
C LYS A 91 -18.46 -0.06 24.17
N SER A 92 -19.63 0.56 24.05
CA SER A 92 -20.84 0.19 24.81
C SER A 92 -21.38 -1.22 24.45
N ASP A 93 -21.04 -1.75 23.28
CA ASP A 93 -21.34 -3.12 22.86
C ASP A 93 -20.31 -4.16 23.38
N GLY A 94 -19.32 -3.72 24.16
CA GLY A 94 -18.24 -4.56 24.68
C GLY A 94 -17.11 -4.84 23.70
N ILE A 95 -17.21 -4.36 22.44
CA ILE A 95 -16.16 -4.55 21.45
C ILE A 95 -14.99 -3.60 21.74
N PRO A 96 -13.73 -4.10 21.73
CA PRO A 96 -12.56 -3.26 21.95
C PRO A 96 -12.39 -2.25 20.79
N THR A 97 -11.85 -1.07 21.13
CA THR A 97 -11.35 -0.16 20.11
C THR A 97 -10.05 -0.73 19.50
N TYR A 98 -9.70 -0.23 18.30
CA TYR A 98 -8.43 -0.59 17.66
C TYR A 98 -7.23 -0.46 18.60
N HIS A 99 -7.17 0.60 19.37
CA HIS A 99 -6.03 0.87 20.27
C HIS A 99 -5.87 -0.20 21.36
N PHE A 100 -6.99 -0.64 21.93
CA PHE A 100 -6.95 -1.67 22.96
C PHE A 100 -6.65 -3.04 22.36
N ALA A 101 -7.32 -3.38 21.26
CA ALA A 101 -7.06 -4.60 20.50
C ALA A 101 -5.57 -4.68 20.08
N HIS A 102 -5.01 -3.59 19.54
CA HIS A 102 -3.59 -3.52 19.19
C HIS A 102 -2.66 -3.94 20.33
N ALA A 103 -2.88 -3.40 21.54
CA ALA A 103 -2.02 -3.73 22.68
C ALA A 103 -2.16 -5.19 23.14
N VAL A 104 -3.39 -5.71 23.17
CA VAL A 104 -3.69 -7.06 23.63
C VAL A 104 -3.27 -8.13 22.61
N ASP A 105 -3.67 -7.93 21.36
CA ASP A 105 -3.39 -8.88 20.28
C ASP A 105 -1.89 -8.97 20.00
N ASP A 106 -1.20 -7.84 19.90
CA ASP A 106 0.25 -7.83 19.69
C ASP A 106 1.01 -8.50 20.84
N HIS A 107 0.55 -8.32 22.08
CA HIS A 107 1.15 -9.03 23.22
C HIS A 107 0.92 -10.54 23.12
N LEU A 108 -0.32 -10.98 22.86
CA LEU A 108 -0.69 -12.40 22.80
C LEU A 108 -0.05 -13.09 21.60
N MET A 109 0.02 -12.44 20.46
CA MET A 109 0.68 -12.91 19.24
C MET A 109 2.21 -12.83 19.32
N ARG A 110 2.77 -12.26 20.38
CA ARG A 110 4.21 -12.05 20.58
C ARG A 110 4.84 -11.22 19.49
N THR A 111 4.13 -10.20 19.01
CA THR A 111 4.60 -9.28 17.99
C THR A 111 5.87 -8.57 18.47
N THR A 112 6.94 -8.66 17.70
CA THR A 112 8.23 -8.05 18.03
C THR A 112 8.40 -6.68 17.38
N HIS A 113 7.83 -6.50 16.19
CA HIS A 113 7.94 -5.30 15.37
C HIS A 113 6.57 -4.94 14.80
N VAL A 114 6.13 -3.71 15.03
CA VAL A 114 4.91 -3.13 14.45
C VAL A 114 5.32 -2.26 13.28
N VAL A 115 4.95 -2.68 12.06
CA VAL A 115 5.21 -1.94 10.82
C VAL A 115 3.92 -1.29 10.36
N ARG A 116 3.88 0.05 10.29
CA ARG A 116 2.65 0.79 9.94
C ARG A 116 2.97 2.15 9.31
N GLY A 117 1.98 2.80 8.74
CA GLY A 117 2.12 4.15 8.17
C GLY A 117 2.42 5.21 9.24
N ASP A 118 3.09 6.27 8.85
CA ASP A 118 3.52 7.34 9.76
C ASP A 118 2.37 8.22 10.26
N GLU A 119 1.18 8.11 9.68
CA GLU A 119 -0.06 8.70 10.21
C GLU A 119 -0.40 8.22 11.62
N TRP A 120 0.14 7.08 12.04
CA TRP A 120 -0.06 6.52 13.38
C TRP A 120 0.94 7.04 14.44
N LEU A 121 1.88 7.90 14.06
CA LEU A 121 2.85 8.47 15.00
C LEU A 121 2.19 9.28 16.14
N SER A 122 1.12 10.00 15.82
CA SER A 122 0.40 10.80 16.82
C SER A 122 -0.21 9.96 17.95
N THR A 123 -0.55 8.69 17.68
CA THR A 123 -1.12 7.76 18.65
C THR A 123 -0.08 6.92 19.39
N LEU A 124 1.18 6.98 18.98
CA LEU A 124 2.26 6.20 19.58
C LEU A 124 2.44 6.43 21.09
N PRO A 125 2.38 7.68 21.62
CA PRO A 125 2.47 7.92 23.05
C PRO A 125 1.40 7.19 23.84
N PHE A 126 0.16 7.19 23.35
CA PHE A 126 -0.94 6.45 23.96
C PHE A 126 -0.70 4.93 23.93
N HIS A 127 -0.25 4.38 22.82
CA HIS A 127 0.03 2.94 22.71
C HIS A 127 1.14 2.53 23.70
N ILE A 128 2.23 3.29 23.79
CA ILE A 128 3.30 2.99 24.75
C ILE A 128 2.76 3.04 26.20
N GLN A 129 1.95 4.03 26.51
CA GLN A 129 1.32 4.18 27.82
C GLN A 129 0.42 2.98 28.13
N LEU A 130 -0.36 2.52 27.15
CA LEU A 130 -1.28 1.39 27.29
C LEU A 130 -0.53 0.06 27.50
N PHE A 131 0.52 -0.21 26.70
CA PHE A 131 1.37 -1.39 26.91
C PHE A 131 1.97 -1.41 28.33
N ARG A 132 2.46 -0.28 28.80
CA ARG A 132 3.02 -0.14 30.17
C ARG A 132 1.98 -0.36 31.26
N ALA A 133 0.77 0.21 31.09
CA ALA A 133 -0.32 0.05 32.04
C ALA A 133 -0.81 -1.39 32.17
N LEU A 134 -0.74 -2.17 31.06
CA LEU A 134 -1.07 -3.58 31.04
C LEU A 134 0.08 -4.49 31.50
N GLY A 135 1.24 -3.94 31.81
CA GLY A 135 2.45 -4.71 32.16
C GLY A 135 3.05 -5.45 30.97
N PHE A 136 2.73 -5.05 29.76
CA PHE A 136 3.21 -5.69 28.54
C PHE A 136 4.50 -5.03 28.05
N LYS A 137 5.32 -5.83 27.38
CA LYS A 137 6.53 -5.32 26.70
C LYS A 137 6.12 -4.50 25.48
N VAL A 138 6.59 -3.26 25.40
CA VAL A 138 6.40 -2.40 24.21
C VAL A 138 7.15 -3.00 23.03
N PRO A 139 6.49 -3.25 21.88
CA PRO A 139 7.16 -3.72 20.67
C PRO A 139 8.06 -2.62 20.07
N LYS A 140 8.91 -2.99 19.13
CA LYS A 140 9.62 -2.04 18.29
C LYS A 140 8.68 -1.52 17.21
N TYR A 141 8.75 -0.23 16.92
CA TYR A 141 7.94 0.39 15.88
C TYR A 141 8.76 0.78 14.66
N VAL A 142 8.11 0.65 13.50
CA VAL A 142 8.63 0.95 12.18
C VAL A 142 7.56 1.79 11.47
N HIS A 143 7.68 3.11 11.53
CA HIS A 143 6.74 4.01 10.87
C HIS A 143 7.21 4.34 9.45
N ILE A 144 6.52 3.76 8.46
CA ILE A 144 6.83 3.89 7.05
C ILE A 144 6.23 5.17 6.51
N GLY A 145 7.02 5.96 5.79
CA GLY A 145 6.52 7.09 5.02
C GLY A 145 5.58 6.65 3.88
N PRO A 146 4.60 7.47 3.51
CA PRO A 146 3.63 7.13 2.48
C PRO A 146 4.25 7.04 1.08
N LEU A 147 3.56 6.33 0.18
CA LEU A 147 3.81 6.50 -1.25
C LEU A 147 3.28 7.87 -1.68
N MET A 148 4.12 8.61 -2.37
CA MET A 148 3.87 9.96 -2.87
C MET A 148 3.72 9.94 -4.38
N LYS A 149 3.02 10.91 -4.95
CA LYS A 149 2.91 11.16 -6.38
C LYS A 149 3.14 12.63 -6.66
N MET A 150 3.68 12.94 -7.84
CA MET A 150 3.75 14.32 -8.33
C MET A 150 2.35 14.77 -8.74
N ASP A 151 1.98 15.97 -8.31
CA ASP A 151 0.76 16.66 -8.70
C ASP A 151 1.18 18.09 -9.15
N GLY A 152 1.40 18.23 -10.44
CA GLY A 152 2.14 19.39 -10.97
C GLY A 152 3.56 19.46 -10.38
N ASN A 153 3.88 20.57 -9.72
CA ASN A 153 5.20 20.81 -9.11
C ASN A 153 5.26 20.39 -7.62
N SER A 154 4.18 19.86 -7.05
CA SER A 154 4.11 19.47 -5.64
C SER A 154 4.04 17.95 -5.48
N LYS A 155 4.52 17.46 -4.33
CA LYS A 155 4.35 16.05 -3.94
C LYS A 155 3.13 15.92 -3.04
N ARG A 156 2.25 14.97 -3.34
CA ARG A 156 1.15 14.60 -2.47
C ARG A 156 1.15 13.09 -2.15
N LYS A 157 0.55 12.72 -1.03
CA LYS A 157 0.29 11.32 -0.70
C LYS A 157 -0.68 10.72 -1.71
N LEU A 158 -0.43 9.48 -2.15
CA LEU A 158 -1.40 8.72 -2.94
C LEU A 158 -2.66 8.46 -2.10
N SER A 159 -3.80 8.49 -2.76
CA SER A 159 -5.11 8.35 -2.13
C SER A 159 -5.94 7.31 -2.88
N LYS A 160 -6.54 6.37 -2.15
CA LYS A 160 -7.41 5.30 -2.72
C LYS A 160 -8.56 5.84 -3.59
N ARG A 161 -8.98 7.10 -3.39
CA ARG A 161 -10.08 7.71 -4.14
C ARG A 161 -9.63 8.34 -5.47
N LYS A 162 -8.36 8.73 -5.58
CA LYS A 162 -7.83 9.47 -6.73
C LYS A 162 -6.82 8.68 -7.55
N ASP A 163 -6.14 7.72 -6.92
CA ASP A 163 -4.98 7.03 -7.49
C ASP A 163 -5.25 5.52 -7.54
N PRO A 164 -5.66 4.98 -8.71
CA PRO A 164 -5.96 3.57 -8.86
C PRO A 164 -4.75 2.68 -8.55
N GLU A 165 -3.53 3.17 -8.79
CA GLU A 165 -2.27 2.48 -8.50
C GLU A 165 -2.02 2.22 -6.99
N LEU A 166 -2.90 2.69 -6.11
CA LEU A 166 -2.87 2.32 -4.69
C LEU A 166 -3.64 1.03 -4.40
N ALA A 167 -4.38 0.50 -5.37
CA ALA A 167 -5.12 -0.74 -5.25
C ALA A 167 -4.40 -1.90 -5.94
N LEU A 168 -4.31 -3.07 -5.30
CA LEU A 168 -3.69 -4.26 -5.91
C LEU A 168 -4.44 -4.73 -7.15
N SER A 169 -5.77 -4.54 -7.18
CA SER A 169 -6.61 -4.84 -8.35
C SER A 169 -6.22 -4.07 -9.61
N TYR A 170 -5.66 -2.87 -9.46
CA TYR A 170 -5.13 -2.08 -10.58
C TYR A 170 -4.00 -2.84 -11.31
N TYR A 171 -3.00 -3.31 -10.58
CA TYR A 171 -1.87 -4.03 -11.19
C TYR A 171 -2.29 -5.34 -11.84
N LYS A 172 -3.30 -6.01 -11.27
CA LYS A 172 -3.89 -7.22 -11.85
C LYS A 172 -4.61 -6.90 -13.16
N ALA A 173 -5.43 -5.85 -13.19
CA ALA A 173 -6.17 -5.44 -14.38
C ALA A 173 -5.26 -4.97 -15.51
N GLU A 174 -4.23 -4.18 -15.19
CA GLU A 174 -3.18 -3.77 -16.13
C GLU A 174 -2.31 -4.96 -16.59
N GLY A 175 -2.31 -6.07 -15.85
CA GLY A 175 -1.56 -7.27 -16.20
C GLY A 175 -0.08 -7.23 -15.81
N PHE A 176 0.29 -6.52 -14.77
CA PHE A 176 1.65 -6.59 -14.23
C PHE A 176 1.88 -7.93 -13.52
N PRO A 177 2.96 -8.68 -13.84
CA PRO A 177 3.34 -9.85 -13.06
C PRO A 177 3.58 -9.51 -11.58
N VAL A 178 3.20 -10.41 -10.69
CA VAL A 178 3.40 -10.23 -9.23
C VAL A 178 4.87 -9.98 -8.91
N GLU A 179 5.78 -10.70 -9.56
CA GLU A 179 7.22 -10.55 -9.40
C GLU A 179 7.69 -9.14 -9.75
N SER A 180 7.09 -8.52 -10.78
CA SER A 180 7.41 -7.15 -11.21
C SER A 180 7.01 -6.11 -10.18
N VAL A 181 5.79 -6.23 -9.67
CA VAL A 181 5.29 -5.33 -8.61
C VAL A 181 6.12 -5.49 -7.34
N TYR A 182 6.45 -6.73 -6.96
CA TYR A 182 7.27 -7.02 -5.80
C TYR A 182 8.68 -6.39 -5.90
N GLU A 183 9.39 -6.59 -7.00
CA GLU A 183 10.73 -6.00 -7.18
C GLU A 183 10.69 -4.47 -7.27
N TYR A 184 9.67 -3.92 -7.90
CA TYR A 184 9.47 -2.47 -7.91
C TYR A 184 9.27 -1.94 -6.48
N LEU A 185 8.41 -2.57 -5.67
CA LEU A 185 8.20 -2.17 -4.28
C LEU A 185 9.49 -2.31 -3.46
N MET A 186 10.28 -3.36 -3.67
CA MET A 186 11.58 -3.51 -3.02
C MET A 186 12.55 -2.37 -3.39
N THR A 187 12.56 -1.95 -4.65
CA THR A 187 13.35 -0.81 -5.13
C THR A 187 12.92 0.50 -4.46
N VAL A 188 11.61 0.69 -4.28
CA VAL A 188 11.03 1.89 -3.66
C VAL A 188 11.26 1.92 -2.15
N LEU A 189 11.15 0.74 -1.50
CA LEU A 189 11.25 0.63 -0.04
C LEU A 189 12.69 0.63 0.48
N ASN A 190 13.66 0.14 -0.29
CA ASN A 190 15.03 -0.06 0.21
C ASN A 190 16.07 0.45 -0.78
N SER A 191 16.78 1.51 -0.40
CA SER A 191 17.74 2.21 -1.28
C SER A 191 18.89 1.34 -1.80
N ASN A 192 19.17 0.19 -1.18
CA ASN A 192 20.24 -0.73 -1.59
C ASN A 192 19.77 -1.80 -2.58
N PHE A 193 18.44 -1.96 -2.77
CA PHE A 193 17.92 -3.08 -3.55
C PHE A 193 18.34 -2.99 -5.02
N GLU A 194 18.30 -1.83 -5.60
CA GLU A 194 18.64 -1.63 -7.01
C GLU A 194 20.10 -1.97 -7.31
N ASP A 195 21.04 -1.54 -6.44
CA ASP A 195 22.45 -1.87 -6.58
C ASP A 195 22.70 -3.36 -6.38
N TRP A 196 22.04 -3.97 -5.39
CA TRP A 196 22.10 -5.40 -5.18
C TRP A 196 21.57 -6.17 -6.39
N ARG A 197 20.46 -5.74 -6.99
CA ARG A 197 19.85 -6.38 -8.17
C ARG A 197 20.77 -6.27 -9.39
N ARG A 198 21.46 -5.15 -9.59
CA ARG A 198 22.45 -5.02 -10.66
C ARG A 198 23.62 -5.98 -10.49
N ALA A 199 24.07 -6.17 -9.26
CA ALA A 199 25.16 -7.09 -8.94
C ALA A 199 24.74 -8.57 -8.97
N ASN A 200 23.44 -8.85 -8.78
CA ASN A 200 22.86 -10.20 -8.68
C ASN A 200 21.64 -10.33 -9.58
N PRO A 201 21.79 -10.26 -10.92
CA PRO A 201 20.65 -10.18 -11.83
C PRO A 201 19.75 -11.43 -11.79
N ASP A 202 20.28 -12.60 -11.47
CA ASP A 202 19.60 -13.87 -11.56
C ASP A 202 19.21 -14.50 -10.21
N LEU A 203 19.63 -13.87 -9.10
CA LEU A 203 19.24 -14.34 -7.78
C LEU A 203 17.78 -13.98 -7.48
N PRO A 204 17.05 -14.85 -6.74
CA PRO A 204 15.70 -14.53 -6.30
C PRO A 204 15.72 -13.33 -5.33
N PRO A 205 14.70 -12.44 -5.37
CA PRO A 205 14.67 -11.24 -4.53
C PRO A 205 14.67 -11.55 -3.02
N GLN A 206 14.30 -12.77 -2.63
CA GLN A 206 14.33 -13.25 -1.25
C GLN A 206 15.75 -13.36 -0.67
N ASP A 207 16.79 -13.47 -1.53
CA ASP A 207 18.18 -13.50 -1.11
C ASP A 207 18.73 -12.12 -0.72
N PHE A 208 17.95 -11.05 -1.02
CA PHE A 208 18.30 -9.70 -0.61
C PHE A 208 18.17 -9.54 0.91
N LYS A 209 19.22 -9.08 1.56
CA LYS A 209 19.21 -8.75 2.99
C LYS A 209 18.51 -7.40 3.23
N PHE A 210 17.19 -7.45 3.40
CA PHE A 210 16.38 -6.27 3.68
C PHE A 210 16.80 -5.59 5.00
N SER A 211 16.87 -4.27 4.97
CA SER A 211 17.23 -3.47 6.16
C SER A 211 16.27 -2.28 6.32
N VAL A 212 15.52 -2.26 7.42
CA VAL A 212 14.66 -1.12 7.77
C VAL A 212 15.42 0.21 7.88
N LYS A 213 16.71 0.17 8.24
CA LYS A 213 17.57 1.36 8.30
C LYS A 213 17.85 2.01 6.94
N LYS A 214 17.56 1.30 5.86
CA LYS A 214 17.73 1.76 4.48
C LYS A 214 16.42 2.20 3.84
N MET A 215 15.35 2.22 4.60
CA MET A 215 14.06 2.77 4.17
C MET A 215 14.06 4.30 4.25
N ASN A 216 13.30 4.93 3.34
CA ASN A 216 13.19 6.38 3.31
C ASN A 216 12.17 6.86 4.37
N PRO A 217 12.60 7.67 5.38
CA PRO A 217 11.69 8.15 6.41
C PRO A 217 10.65 9.18 5.92
N ALA A 218 10.91 9.85 4.80
CA ALA A 218 10.02 10.86 4.21
C ALA A 218 8.97 10.27 3.24
N GLY A 219 9.01 8.94 3.02
CA GLY A 219 8.22 8.28 1.99
C GLY A 219 8.92 8.29 0.62
N SER A 220 8.34 7.57 -0.32
CA SER A 220 8.93 7.34 -1.62
C SER A 220 8.00 7.80 -2.73
N LEU A 221 8.56 8.32 -3.81
CA LEU A 221 7.79 8.73 -4.99
C LEU A 221 7.44 7.49 -5.81
N PHE A 222 6.15 7.32 -6.12
CA PHE A 222 5.69 6.33 -7.08
C PHE A 222 6.05 6.78 -8.48
N ASP A 223 6.75 5.92 -9.22
CA ASP A 223 7.17 6.15 -10.59
C ASP A 223 6.69 4.98 -11.47
N TYR A 224 5.66 5.27 -12.28
CA TYR A 224 5.07 4.30 -13.18
C TYR A 224 6.04 3.84 -14.28
N MET A 225 6.85 4.74 -14.82
CA MET A 225 7.83 4.39 -15.85
C MET A 225 8.89 3.45 -15.29
N LYS A 226 9.33 3.68 -14.07
CA LYS A 226 10.24 2.78 -13.36
C LYS A 226 9.63 1.40 -13.11
N LEU A 227 8.33 1.33 -12.77
CA LEU A 227 7.61 0.06 -12.67
C LEU A 227 7.62 -0.70 -14.00
N CYS A 228 7.31 0.00 -15.10
CA CYS A 228 7.35 -0.59 -16.45
C CYS A 228 8.76 -1.10 -16.79
N ASP A 229 9.81 -0.35 -16.49
CA ASP A 229 11.20 -0.76 -16.76
C ASP A 229 11.60 -1.99 -15.95
N VAL A 230 11.23 -2.04 -14.66
CA VAL A 230 11.45 -3.21 -13.81
C VAL A 230 10.71 -4.42 -14.40
N SER A 231 9.45 -4.23 -14.80
CA SER A 231 8.63 -5.30 -15.34
C SER A 231 9.17 -5.86 -16.67
N LYS A 232 9.58 -4.99 -17.60
CA LYS A 232 10.25 -5.40 -18.85
C LYS A 232 11.49 -6.26 -18.58
N ASN A 233 12.30 -5.88 -17.58
CA ASN A 233 13.48 -6.65 -17.20
C ASN A 233 13.12 -8.04 -16.65
N ILE A 234 12.03 -8.18 -15.93
CA ILE A 234 11.56 -9.44 -15.36
C ILE A 234 10.93 -10.32 -16.44
N ILE A 235 10.00 -9.78 -17.21
CA ILE A 235 9.31 -10.51 -18.27
C ILE A 235 10.28 -11.02 -19.35
N SER A 236 11.32 -10.25 -19.64
CA SER A 236 12.36 -10.67 -20.61
C SER A 236 13.10 -11.96 -20.21
N LYS A 237 13.09 -12.32 -18.93
CA LYS A 237 13.70 -13.55 -18.40
C LYS A 237 12.76 -14.74 -18.33
N PHE A 238 11.44 -14.54 -18.52
CA PHE A 238 10.49 -15.63 -18.53
C PHE A 238 10.63 -16.47 -19.80
N THR A 239 10.34 -17.77 -19.72
CA THR A 239 10.25 -18.63 -20.91
C THR A 239 9.02 -18.26 -21.73
N ALA A 240 9.00 -18.67 -23.01
CA ALA A 240 7.85 -18.45 -23.87
C ALA A 240 6.56 -19.07 -23.30
N GLU A 241 6.67 -20.27 -22.75
CA GLU A 241 5.55 -20.99 -22.13
C GLU A 241 5.03 -20.24 -20.90
N LYS A 242 5.93 -19.70 -20.06
CA LYS A 242 5.52 -18.91 -18.89
C LYS A 242 4.79 -17.64 -19.31
N VAL A 243 5.29 -16.90 -20.31
CA VAL A 243 4.63 -15.70 -20.81
C VAL A 243 3.27 -16.05 -21.43
N SER A 244 3.21 -17.06 -22.28
CA SER A 244 1.97 -17.56 -22.91
C SER A 244 0.91 -17.87 -21.84
N ASN A 245 1.27 -18.65 -20.81
CA ASN A 245 0.34 -19.04 -19.76
C ASN A 245 -0.18 -17.82 -18.96
N LEU A 246 0.71 -16.88 -18.61
CA LEU A 246 0.32 -15.67 -17.85
C LEU A 246 -0.55 -14.72 -18.66
N VAL A 247 -0.27 -14.57 -19.97
CA VAL A 247 -1.11 -13.77 -20.88
C VAL A 247 -2.48 -14.42 -21.07
N ILE A 248 -2.55 -15.74 -21.27
CA ILE A 248 -3.81 -16.47 -21.36
C ILE A 248 -4.63 -16.35 -20.08
N GLU A 249 -3.99 -16.48 -18.90
CA GLU A 249 -4.66 -16.33 -17.62
C GLU A 249 -5.25 -14.91 -17.44
N TRP A 250 -4.49 -13.89 -17.79
CA TRP A 250 -4.94 -12.50 -17.76
C TRP A 250 -6.09 -12.27 -18.76
N ALA A 251 -5.94 -12.71 -20.02
CA ALA A 251 -6.93 -12.52 -21.07
C ALA A 251 -8.27 -13.19 -20.72
N LYS A 252 -8.24 -14.36 -20.06
CA LYS A 252 -9.43 -15.06 -19.61
C LYS A 252 -10.33 -14.20 -18.72
N GLU A 253 -9.76 -13.28 -17.94
CA GLU A 253 -10.49 -12.41 -17.02
C GLU A 253 -10.83 -11.05 -17.66
N PHE A 254 -9.94 -10.53 -18.51
CA PHE A 254 -10.00 -9.13 -18.97
C PHE A 254 -10.20 -8.94 -20.47
N ASP A 255 -9.98 -9.98 -21.31
CA ASP A 255 -10.13 -9.92 -22.79
C ASP A 255 -10.53 -11.28 -23.36
N GLU A 256 -11.82 -11.60 -23.30
CA GLU A 256 -12.36 -12.91 -23.73
C GLU A 256 -12.08 -13.21 -25.23
N GLU A 257 -12.15 -12.20 -26.10
CA GLU A 257 -11.87 -12.36 -27.51
C GLU A 257 -10.42 -12.79 -27.73
N TYR A 258 -9.49 -12.09 -27.10
CA TYR A 258 -8.07 -12.41 -27.19
C TYR A 258 -7.74 -13.76 -26.52
N TYR A 259 -8.39 -14.09 -25.41
CA TYR A 259 -8.28 -15.40 -24.78
C TYR A 259 -8.63 -16.53 -25.74
N ASN A 260 -9.75 -16.39 -26.49
CA ASN A 260 -10.18 -17.40 -27.43
C ASN A 260 -9.17 -17.59 -28.58
N LEU A 261 -8.56 -16.50 -29.07
CA LEU A 261 -7.51 -16.57 -30.08
C LEU A 261 -6.26 -17.28 -29.57
N LEU A 262 -5.78 -16.91 -28.39
CA LEU A 262 -4.57 -17.48 -27.78
C LEU A 262 -4.72 -18.97 -27.46
N THR A 263 -5.94 -19.44 -27.16
CA THR A 263 -6.23 -20.82 -26.77
C THR A 263 -6.62 -21.70 -27.93
N ALA A 264 -6.94 -21.14 -29.10
CA ALA A 264 -7.30 -21.89 -30.31
C ALA A 264 -6.13 -22.78 -30.80
N ASP A 265 -4.91 -22.26 -30.75
CA ASP A 265 -3.68 -23.01 -31.02
C ASP A 265 -2.59 -22.56 -30.01
N LYS A 266 -2.37 -23.40 -28.99
CA LYS A 266 -1.41 -23.10 -27.92
C LYS A 266 0.04 -23.18 -28.40
N ASP A 267 0.35 -24.07 -29.32
CA ASP A 267 1.72 -24.23 -29.84
C ASP A 267 2.09 -23.02 -30.70
N TYR A 268 1.15 -22.53 -31.49
CA TYR A 268 1.30 -21.27 -32.23
C TYR A 268 1.51 -20.09 -31.30
N THR A 269 0.69 -19.98 -30.25
CA THR A 269 0.80 -18.91 -29.23
C THR A 269 2.17 -18.94 -28.54
N VAL A 270 2.65 -20.11 -28.13
CA VAL A 270 4.01 -20.25 -27.57
C VAL A 270 5.07 -19.86 -28.61
N GLY A 271 4.87 -20.21 -29.87
CA GLY A 271 5.72 -19.82 -31.00
C GLY A 271 5.85 -18.31 -31.12
N ILE A 272 4.75 -17.56 -31.05
CA ILE A 272 4.74 -16.07 -31.04
C ILE A 272 5.61 -15.53 -29.90
N PHE A 273 5.40 -16.02 -28.70
CA PHE A 273 6.16 -15.55 -27.52
C PHE A 273 7.61 -16.06 -27.45
N SER A 274 8.00 -17.00 -28.32
CA SER A 274 9.39 -17.48 -28.43
C SER A 274 10.29 -16.55 -29.24
N ILE A 275 9.71 -15.64 -30.03
CA ILE A 275 10.46 -14.73 -30.92
C ILE A 275 11.36 -13.81 -30.07
N ASP A 276 12.67 -13.86 -30.38
CA ASP A 276 13.72 -13.10 -29.67
C ASP A 276 13.79 -13.34 -28.15
N ARG A 277 13.25 -14.47 -27.66
CA ARG A 277 13.29 -14.85 -26.25
C ARG A 277 14.36 -15.93 -26.02
N GLY A 278 14.99 -15.90 -24.83
CA GLY A 278 16.02 -16.88 -24.44
C GLY A 278 17.41 -16.65 -25.06
N ASN A 279 17.60 -15.57 -25.79
CA ASN A 279 18.91 -15.20 -26.32
C ASN A 279 19.70 -14.32 -25.32
N LYS A 280 20.96 -13.99 -25.65
CA LYS A 280 21.84 -13.17 -24.78
C LYS A 280 21.33 -11.75 -24.55
N LYS A 281 20.48 -11.22 -25.41
CA LYS A 281 19.85 -9.90 -25.34
C LYS A 281 18.35 -10.05 -25.64
N PRO A 282 17.58 -10.60 -24.68
CA PRO A 282 16.15 -10.80 -24.89
C PRO A 282 15.43 -9.46 -25.05
N ARG A 283 14.34 -9.46 -25.82
CA ARG A 283 13.48 -8.28 -26.01
C ARG A 283 12.90 -7.82 -24.68
N LYS A 284 12.78 -6.50 -24.51
CA LYS A 284 12.26 -5.81 -23.31
C LYS A 284 11.14 -4.84 -23.68
N ASP A 285 10.23 -5.27 -24.53
CA ASP A 285 9.12 -4.46 -25.04
C ASP A 285 7.85 -4.60 -24.20
N ILE A 286 7.58 -5.78 -23.65
CA ILE A 286 6.38 -6.05 -22.86
C ILE A 286 6.60 -5.66 -21.39
N ALA A 287 5.81 -4.71 -20.87
CA ALA A 287 5.79 -4.36 -19.45
C ALA A 287 4.61 -4.98 -18.71
N LYS A 288 3.48 -5.20 -19.37
CA LYS A 288 2.22 -5.66 -18.78
C LYS A 288 1.38 -6.39 -19.84
N TRP A 289 0.42 -7.19 -19.39
CA TRP A 289 -0.32 -8.08 -20.30
C TRP A 289 -1.37 -7.35 -21.14
N ASP A 290 -1.92 -6.23 -20.68
CA ASP A 290 -2.91 -5.46 -21.44
C ASP A 290 -2.36 -4.85 -22.75
N GLU A 291 -1.05 -4.67 -22.86
CA GLU A 291 -0.42 -4.15 -24.08
C GLU A 291 -0.07 -5.24 -25.10
N VAL A 292 -0.10 -6.52 -24.68
CA VAL A 292 0.40 -7.64 -25.50
C VAL A 292 -0.46 -7.85 -26.76
N ARG A 293 -1.77 -7.65 -26.68
CA ARG A 293 -2.67 -7.75 -27.84
C ARG A 293 -2.19 -6.85 -28.99
N ALA A 294 -1.87 -5.59 -28.71
CA ALA A 294 -1.38 -4.66 -29.72
C ALA A 294 -0.03 -5.07 -30.33
N TYR A 295 0.83 -5.74 -29.55
CA TYR A 295 2.11 -6.25 -30.06
C TYR A 295 1.99 -7.53 -30.88
N THR A 296 0.87 -8.25 -30.80
CA THR A 296 0.69 -9.57 -31.42
C THR A 296 -0.45 -9.60 -32.43
N GLU A 297 -1.21 -8.53 -32.62
CA GLU A 297 -2.37 -8.47 -33.51
C GLU A 297 -2.07 -8.91 -34.94
N TYR A 298 -0.87 -8.61 -35.46
CA TYR A 298 -0.46 -9.00 -36.81
C TYR A 298 -0.19 -10.50 -36.99
N PHE A 299 -0.21 -11.29 -35.91
CA PHE A 299 -0.16 -12.76 -36.01
C PHE A 299 -1.55 -13.40 -36.15
N PHE A 300 -2.63 -12.62 -36.00
CA PHE A 300 -4.00 -13.11 -36.06
C PHE A 300 -4.78 -12.39 -37.15
N ASP A 301 -5.16 -13.12 -38.22
CA ASP A 301 -5.88 -12.52 -39.35
C ASP A 301 -7.14 -11.77 -38.96
N SER A 302 -7.83 -12.22 -37.90
CA SER A 302 -9.05 -11.57 -37.38
C SER A 302 -8.79 -10.23 -36.67
N LEU A 303 -7.58 -10.00 -36.16
CA LEU A 303 -7.18 -8.77 -35.49
C LEU A 303 -6.42 -7.82 -36.41
N PHE A 304 -5.77 -8.38 -37.44
CA PHE A 304 -4.92 -7.61 -38.33
C PHE A 304 -5.75 -6.74 -39.27
N SER A 305 -5.82 -5.46 -38.96
CA SER A 305 -6.47 -4.44 -39.81
C SER A 305 -5.51 -3.29 -40.05
N PRO A 306 -4.56 -3.43 -41.00
CA PRO A 306 -3.52 -2.44 -41.20
C PRO A 306 -4.12 -1.13 -41.77
N GLU A 307 -4.00 -0.05 -41.02
CA GLU A 307 -4.19 1.30 -41.54
C GLU A 307 -2.83 1.85 -42.00
N TYR A 308 -2.70 2.05 -43.30
CA TYR A 308 -1.46 2.57 -43.87
C TYR A 308 -1.50 4.11 -43.92
N THR A 309 -0.74 4.76 -43.03
CA THR A 309 -0.45 6.19 -43.15
C THR A 309 0.92 6.40 -43.78
N TYR A 310 0.97 7.11 -44.87
CA TYR A 310 2.24 7.44 -45.53
C TYR A 310 2.66 8.85 -45.17
N PRO A 311 3.97 9.13 -44.98
CA PRO A 311 4.46 10.49 -44.87
C PRO A 311 4.03 11.32 -46.08
N GLU A 312 3.65 12.59 -45.88
CA GLU A 312 3.11 13.47 -46.92
C GLU A 312 3.98 13.57 -48.18
N HIS A 313 5.29 13.33 -48.06
CA HIS A 313 6.25 13.41 -49.19
C HIS A 313 6.36 12.10 -49.98
N ILE A 314 5.63 11.02 -49.61
CA ILE A 314 5.64 9.74 -50.30
C ILE A 314 4.31 9.58 -51.05
N ALA A 315 4.36 9.50 -52.36
CA ALA A 315 3.16 9.23 -53.14
C ALA A 315 2.72 7.79 -53.00
N VAL A 316 1.42 7.54 -52.81
CA VAL A 316 0.84 6.20 -52.69
C VAL A 316 1.16 5.33 -53.89
N ASP A 317 1.23 5.91 -55.09
CA ASP A 317 1.55 5.18 -56.33
C ASP A 317 3.01 4.71 -56.38
N ASP A 318 3.94 5.45 -55.77
CA ASP A 318 5.34 4.99 -55.64
C ASP A 318 5.43 3.79 -54.70
N VAL A 319 4.66 3.80 -53.58
CA VAL A 319 4.59 2.64 -52.68
C VAL A 319 4.01 1.42 -53.38
N LYS A 320 2.91 1.58 -54.12
CA LYS A 320 2.31 0.50 -54.92
C LYS A 320 3.28 -0.10 -55.94
N ALA A 321 4.02 0.79 -56.63
CA ALA A 321 5.01 0.34 -57.62
C ALA A 321 6.13 -0.50 -56.99
N VAL A 322 6.61 -0.09 -55.80
CA VAL A 322 7.61 -0.85 -55.05
C VAL A 322 7.06 -2.18 -54.61
N LEU A 323 5.84 -2.22 -53.99
CA LEU A 323 5.21 -3.45 -53.54
C LEU A 323 4.92 -4.43 -54.64
N ASN A 324 4.40 -3.98 -55.79
CA ASN A 324 4.18 -4.82 -56.94
C ASN A 324 5.47 -5.44 -57.48
N LYS A 325 6.55 -4.65 -57.52
CA LYS A 325 7.85 -5.17 -57.93
C LYS A 325 8.47 -6.15 -56.94
N TYR A 326 8.17 -5.98 -55.63
CA TYR A 326 8.61 -6.92 -54.62
C TYR A 326 7.81 -8.24 -54.65
N ALA A 327 6.53 -8.20 -55.02
CA ALA A 327 5.67 -9.39 -55.13
C ALA A 327 6.03 -10.27 -56.35
N GLU A 328 6.87 -9.78 -57.30
CA GLU A 328 7.37 -10.52 -58.46
C GLU A 328 8.66 -11.33 -58.16
N ILE A 329 9.25 -11.14 -56.97
CA ILE A 329 10.47 -11.82 -56.51
C ILE A 329 10.10 -13.02 -55.65
#